data_430dd238e31b842c13645afd573a6d34
#
_entry.id   430dd238e31b842c13645afd573a6d34
#
_cell.length_a   1.000
_cell.length_b   1.000
_cell.length_c   1.000
_cell.angle_alpha   90.00
_cell.angle_beta   90.00
_cell.angle_gamma   90.00
#
_symmetry.space_group_name_H-M   'P 1'
#
loop_
_entity.id
_entity.type
_entity.pdbx_description
1 polymer ?
#
loop_
_entity_poly.entity_id
_entity_poly.type
_entity_poly.pdbx_seq_one_letter_code
_entity_poly.pdbx_strand_id
1 'polypeptide(L)' 'MFDLILKNGTLVNEGKIFESDIAIKGNRIEKIAASIDSESKNVFDLNG' A
#
# COMPACT_ATOMS: atom_id res chain seq x y z
N MET A 1 14.04 2.68 -2.35
CA MET A 1 13.45 1.81 -1.31
C MET A 1 12.41 2.58 -0.52
N PHE A 2 11.26 1.99 -0.33
CA PHE A 2 10.20 2.63 0.44
C PHE A 2 10.44 2.43 1.94
N ASP A 3 9.87 3.29 2.75
CA ASP A 3 9.97 3.16 4.19
C ASP A 3 8.96 2.14 4.71
N LEU A 4 7.80 2.05 4.07
CA LEU A 4 6.73 1.17 4.51
C LEU A 4 5.89 0.75 3.32
N ILE A 5 5.53 -0.52 3.27
CA ILE A 5 4.53 -1.00 2.31
C ILE A 5 3.41 -1.63 3.11
N LEU A 6 2.19 -1.18 2.85
CA LEU A 6 0.98 -1.76 3.41
C LEU A 6 0.39 -2.68 2.34
N LYS A 7 0.34 -3.96 2.64
CA LYS A 7 -0.15 -4.95 1.68
C LYS A 7 -1.58 -5.35 1.99
N ASN A 8 -2.32 -5.67 0.96
CA ASN A 8 -3.70 -6.17 1.08
C ASN A 8 -4.61 -5.20 1.81
N GLY A 9 -4.40 -3.90 1.55
CA GLY A 9 -5.28 -2.89 2.11
C GLY A 9 -6.58 -2.80 1.34
N THR A 10 -7.65 -2.51 2.04
CA THR A 10 -8.94 -2.28 1.42
C THR A 10 -9.17 -0.79 1.30
N LEU A 11 -9.36 -0.32 0.07
CA LEU A 11 -9.59 1.08 -0.21
C LEU A 11 -11.01 1.29 -0.67
N VAL A 12 -11.65 2.32 -0.13
CA VAL A 12 -13.00 2.70 -0.52
C VAL A 12 -12.92 4.08 -1.14
N ASN A 13 -13.36 4.20 -2.39
CA ASN A 13 -13.29 5.45 -3.12
C ASN A 13 -14.44 5.54 -4.10
N GLU A 14 -15.22 6.61 -4.00
CA GLU A 14 -16.34 6.89 -4.91
C GLU A 14 -17.30 5.72 -5.07
N GLY A 15 -17.61 5.07 -3.95
CA GLY A 15 -18.54 3.96 -3.97
C GLY A 15 -17.95 2.65 -4.44
N LYS A 16 -16.65 2.61 -4.64
CA LYS A 16 -15.95 1.39 -5.04
C LYS A 16 -15.07 0.89 -3.92
N ILE A 17 -14.96 -0.40 -3.79
CA ILE A 17 -14.12 -1.06 -2.81
C ILE A 17 -13.11 -1.91 -3.57
N PHE A 18 -11.83 -1.71 -3.30
CA PHE A 18 -10.81 -2.53 -3.95
C PHE A 18 -9.63 -2.76 -3.00
N GLU A 19 -8.94 -3.85 -3.24
CA GLU A 19 -7.73 -4.18 -2.48
C GLU A 19 -6.52 -3.68 -3.23
N SER A 20 -5.55 -3.16 -2.50
CA SER A 20 -4.37 -2.57 -3.11
C SER A 20 -3.22 -2.54 -2.12
N ASP A 21 -2.02 -2.47 -2.64
CA ASP A 21 -0.84 -2.23 -1.85
C ASP A 21 -0.51 -0.74 -1.88
N ILE A 22 0.00 -0.23 -0.78
CA ILE A 22 0.34 1.19 -0.63
C ILE A 22 1.78 1.29 -0.19
N ALA A 23 2.58 2.03 -0.94
CA ALA A 23 3.97 2.27 -0.60
C ALA A 23 4.14 3.70 -0.10
N ILE A 24 4.78 3.83 1.06
CA ILE A 24 4.97 5.10 1.73
C ILE A 24 6.46 5.41 1.82
N LYS A 25 6.81 6.63 1.47
CA LYS A 25 8.18 7.12 1.60
C LYS A 25 8.16 8.47 2.29
N GLY A 26 8.90 8.57 3.40
CA GLY A 26 8.81 9.75 4.23
C GLY A 26 7.43 9.81 4.85
N ASN A 27 6.77 10.94 4.71
CA ASN A 27 5.42 11.13 5.25
C ASN A 27 4.35 11.16 4.17
N ARG A 28 4.63 10.56 3.02
CA ARG A 28 3.69 10.64 1.91
C ARG A 28 3.54 9.30 1.22
N ILE A 29 2.38 9.11 0.62
CA ILE A 29 2.09 7.93 -0.20
C ILE A 29 2.76 8.14 -1.55
N GLU A 30 3.70 7.25 -1.89
CA GLU A 30 4.42 7.33 -3.16
C GLU A 30 3.77 6.53 -4.27
N LYS A 31 3.12 5.42 -3.91
CA LYS A 31 2.56 4.54 -4.91
C LYS A 31 1.40 3.75 -4.34
N ILE A 32 0.39 3.57 -5.15
CA ILE A 32 -0.73 2.68 -4.87
C ILE A 32 -0.91 1.79 -6.09
N ALA A 33 -0.88 0.49 -5.88
CA ALA A 33 -1.01 -0.46 -6.97
C ALA A 33 -1.60 -1.76 -6.46
N ALA A 34 -2.15 -2.54 -7.37
CA ALA A 34 -2.75 -3.83 -7.02
C ALA A 34 -1.73 -4.75 -6.35
N SER A 35 -0.48 -4.63 -6.73
CA SER A 35 0.61 -5.37 -6.11
C SER A 35 1.88 -4.55 -6.20
N ILE A 36 2.56 -4.40 -5.09
CA ILE A 36 3.83 -3.69 -5.05
C ILE A 36 4.91 -4.69 -4.67
N ASP A 37 5.87 -4.84 -5.55
CA ASP A 37 6.94 -5.82 -5.40
C ASP A 37 8.30 -5.11 -5.23
N SER A 38 8.30 -3.99 -4.57
CA SER A 38 9.50 -3.20 -4.33
C SER A 38 10.01 -3.45 -2.92
N GLU A 39 11.29 -3.09 -2.69
CA GLU A 39 11.86 -3.21 -1.37
C GLU A 39 11.39 -2.09 -0.46
N SER A 40 11.24 -2.41 0.81
CA SER A 40 10.93 -1.42 1.83
C SER A 40 11.56 -1.81 3.15
N LYS A 41 11.69 -0.85 4.05
CA LYS A 41 12.21 -1.11 5.38
C LYS A 41 11.25 -1.93 6.21
N ASN A 42 9.97 -1.70 6.04
CA ASN A 42 8.92 -2.40 6.76
C ASN A 42 7.79 -2.78 5.82
N VAL A 43 7.16 -3.89 6.13
CA VAL A 43 5.98 -4.35 5.38
C VAL A 43 4.93 -4.78 6.37
N PHE A 44 3.72 -4.26 6.22
CA PHE A 44 2.58 -4.71 6.99
C PHE A 44 1.55 -5.34 6.07
N ASP A 45 1.08 -6.51 6.44
CA ASP A 45 0.00 -7.18 5.72
C ASP A 45 -1.28 -6.91 6.49
N LEU A 46 -2.14 -6.11 5.90
CA LEU A 46 -3.38 -5.70 6.53
C LEU A 46 -4.45 -6.77 6.46
N ASN A 47 -4.24 -7.75 5.57
CA ASN A 47 -5.13 -8.89 5.41
C ASN A 47 -6.59 -8.48 5.16
N GLY A 48 -6.72 -7.50 4.31
CA GLY A 48 -8.04 -6.99 3.99
C GLY A 48 -8.37 -5.80 4.83
#